data_b7c8ec550d9a4e0212b5ac80004ce080
#
_entry.id   b7c8ec550d9a4e0212b5ac80004ce080
#
_cell.length_a   1.000
_cell.length_b   1.000
_cell.length_c   1.000
_cell.angle_alpha   90.00
_cell.angle_beta   90.00
_cell.angle_gamma   90.00
#
_symmetry.space_group_name_H-M   'P 1'
#
loop_
_entity.id
_entity.type
_entity.pdbx_description
1 polymer ?
#
loop_
_entity_poly.entity_id
_entity_poly.type
_entity_poly.pdbx_seq_one_letter_code
_entity_poly.pdbx_strand_id
1 'polypeptide(L)'
;RERWIEDRLLALAAEREGLSVEDYLRREAGGASAEAQASARSQLLARLRQAAGDSVHVPAFRVPLDVRDAPALGNPASAVTIVSFVDFFCGQCKAMEPALLALLEKFPGKVQLVAKHFALSPSDGQSFRFVEAALCAHEQGKYWEFRRELFAGRLHEDDLEGESFRFAARLGMDTGRYLTCLEARLLVDRVRNEQEEGAAIGVFGTPVVFVNGRRVPNAQDSALVERMIRLELAGAGR
;
A
#
# COMPACT_ATOMS: atom_id res chain seq x y z
N ARG A 1 -11.20 13.00 -7.00
CA ARG A 1 -10.02 12.33 -7.61
C ARG A 1 -9.91 12.67 -9.10
N GLU A 2 -10.97 12.54 -9.88
CA GLU A 2 -10.99 12.93 -11.31
C GLU A 2 -10.68 14.42 -11.49
N ARG A 3 -11.29 15.30 -10.70
CA ARG A 3 -11.08 16.75 -10.76
C ARG A 3 -9.61 17.15 -10.60
N TRP A 4 -8.87 16.49 -9.71
CA TRP A 4 -7.44 16.75 -9.52
C TRP A 4 -6.61 16.35 -10.75
N ILE A 5 -6.93 15.20 -11.39
CA ILE A 5 -6.27 14.76 -12.62
C ILE A 5 -6.53 15.78 -13.74
N GLU A 6 -7.76 16.24 -13.87
CA GLU A 6 -8.16 17.25 -14.85
C GLU A 6 -7.42 18.56 -14.67
N ASP A 7 -7.39 19.07 -13.43
CA ASP A 7 -6.71 20.32 -13.10
C ASP A 7 -5.19 20.19 -13.37
N ARG A 8 -4.59 19.03 -13.12
CA ARG A 8 -3.18 18.80 -13.39
C ARG A 8 -2.86 18.68 -14.88
N LEU A 9 -3.72 18.03 -15.67
CA LEU A 9 -3.57 17.96 -17.14
C LEU A 9 -3.63 19.34 -17.77
N LEU A 10 -4.57 20.18 -17.34
CA LEU A 10 -4.70 21.56 -17.80
C LEU A 10 -3.48 22.40 -17.41
N ALA A 11 -3.00 22.26 -16.16
CA ALA A 11 -1.82 22.96 -15.70
C ALA A 11 -0.57 22.61 -16.52
N LEU A 12 -0.33 21.33 -16.80
CA LEU A 12 0.80 20.87 -17.60
C LEU A 12 0.71 21.35 -19.07
N ALA A 13 -0.51 21.39 -19.64
CA ALA A 13 -0.71 21.87 -20.99
C ALA A 13 -0.47 23.40 -21.10
N ALA A 14 -0.95 24.16 -20.14
CA ALA A 14 -0.75 25.60 -20.05
C ALA A 14 0.73 25.96 -19.83
N GLU A 15 1.41 25.23 -18.91
CA GLU A 15 2.84 25.43 -18.60
C GLU A 15 3.73 25.21 -19.82
N ARG A 16 3.43 24.21 -20.66
CA ARG A 16 4.18 23.96 -21.91
C ARG A 16 4.14 25.13 -22.90
N GLU A 17 3.11 25.95 -22.82
CA GLU A 17 2.92 27.09 -23.68
C GLU A 17 3.21 28.43 -22.99
N GLY A 18 3.69 28.40 -21.75
CA GLY A 18 4.02 29.58 -20.96
C GLY A 18 2.80 30.40 -20.55
N LEU A 19 1.62 29.77 -20.46
CA LEU A 19 0.35 30.42 -20.15
C LEU A 19 -0.15 30.05 -18.75
N SER A 20 -0.98 30.92 -18.16
CA SER A 20 -1.80 30.50 -17.02
C SER A 20 -2.88 29.51 -17.50
N VAL A 21 -3.40 28.67 -16.58
CA VAL A 21 -4.52 27.76 -16.92
C VAL A 21 -5.74 28.52 -17.43
N GLU A 22 -6.01 29.69 -16.89
CA GLU A 22 -7.14 30.53 -17.27
C GLU A 22 -6.96 31.09 -18.67
N ASP A 23 -5.77 31.59 -19.01
CA ASP A 23 -5.48 32.12 -20.35
C ASP A 23 -5.45 31.02 -21.41
N TYR A 24 -4.93 29.84 -21.03
CA TYR A 24 -4.96 28.65 -21.88
C TYR A 24 -6.39 28.23 -22.20
N LEU A 25 -7.25 28.13 -21.20
CA LEU A 25 -8.67 27.81 -21.38
C LEU A 25 -9.40 28.87 -22.18
N ARG A 26 -9.13 30.17 -21.93
CA ARG A 26 -9.73 31.28 -22.65
C ARG A 26 -9.37 31.24 -24.15
N ARG A 27 -8.13 30.95 -24.47
CA ARG A 27 -7.65 30.82 -25.84
C ARG A 27 -8.32 29.64 -26.56
N GLU A 28 -8.37 28.48 -25.92
CA GLU A 28 -8.98 27.28 -26.49
C GLU A 28 -10.50 27.40 -26.65
N ALA A 29 -11.17 28.21 -25.84
CA ALA A 29 -12.60 28.47 -25.92
C ALA A 29 -12.99 29.59 -26.90
N GLY A 30 -12.02 30.28 -27.47
CA GLY A 30 -12.30 31.32 -28.49
C GLY A 30 -13.13 32.51 -27.99
N GLY A 31 -13.07 32.86 -26.70
CA GLY A 31 -13.78 34.02 -26.15
C GLY A 31 -15.30 33.85 -25.97
N ALA A 32 -15.82 32.65 -25.98
CA ALA A 32 -17.24 32.31 -25.95
C ALA A 32 -17.89 32.40 -24.56
N SER A 33 -19.23 32.28 -24.51
CA SER A 33 -20.03 32.26 -23.27
C SER A 33 -19.59 31.19 -22.27
N ALA A 34 -20.03 31.29 -20.99
CA ALA A 34 -19.68 30.33 -19.92
C ALA A 34 -20.02 28.86 -20.28
N GLU A 35 -21.13 28.66 -21.03
CA GLU A 35 -21.50 27.29 -21.48
C GLU A 35 -20.54 26.77 -22.56
N ALA A 36 -20.13 27.64 -23.50
CA ALA A 36 -19.16 27.27 -24.53
C ALA A 36 -17.76 27.03 -23.92
N GLN A 37 -17.38 27.75 -22.87
CA GLN A 37 -16.15 27.52 -22.13
C GLN A 37 -16.17 26.15 -21.39
N ALA A 38 -17.31 25.76 -20.81
CA ALA A 38 -17.48 24.45 -20.18
C ALA A 38 -17.38 23.32 -21.20
N SER A 39 -18.00 23.49 -22.38
CA SER A 39 -17.91 22.53 -23.48
C SER A 39 -16.47 22.41 -24.03
N ALA A 40 -15.81 23.55 -24.27
CA ALA A 40 -14.42 23.58 -24.71
C ALA A 40 -13.46 22.93 -23.70
N ARG A 41 -13.66 23.18 -22.39
CA ARG A 41 -12.91 22.54 -21.35
C ARG A 41 -13.06 21.00 -21.38
N SER A 42 -14.27 20.49 -21.55
CA SER A 42 -14.55 19.06 -21.65
C SER A 42 -13.90 18.42 -22.86
N GLN A 43 -13.99 19.08 -24.05
CA GLN A 43 -13.35 18.61 -25.27
C GLN A 43 -11.81 18.65 -25.18
N LEU A 44 -11.27 19.71 -24.58
CA LEU A 44 -9.83 19.83 -24.32
C LEU A 44 -9.33 18.74 -23.40
N LEU A 45 -10.02 18.48 -22.30
CA LEU A 45 -9.68 17.39 -21.37
C LEU A 45 -9.74 16.03 -22.06
N ALA A 46 -10.72 15.77 -22.92
CA ALA A 46 -10.79 14.54 -23.70
C ALA A 46 -9.58 14.40 -24.63
N ARG A 47 -9.19 15.48 -25.34
CA ARG A 47 -7.97 15.49 -26.19
C ARG A 47 -6.70 15.28 -25.37
N LEU A 48 -6.56 15.95 -24.22
CA LEU A 48 -5.40 15.81 -23.34
C LEU A 48 -5.30 14.42 -22.74
N ARG A 49 -6.43 13.80 -22.36
CA ARG A 49 -6.47 12.39 -21.91
C ARG A 49 -6.06 11.45 -23.04
N GLN A 50 -6.55 11.66 -24.24
CA GLN A 50 -6.18 10.85 -25.42
C GLN A 50 -4.72 11.03 -25.82
N ALA A 51 -4.19 12.25 -25.78
CA ALA A 51 -2.78 12.55 -26.08
C ALA A 51 -1.83 12.05 -24.99
N ALA A 52 -2.26 12.07 -23.73
CA ALA A 52 -1.49 11.50 -22.62
C ALA A 52 -1.43 9.97 -22.72
N GLY A 53 -2.31 9.35 -23.50
CA GLY A 53 -2.48 7.91 -23.53
C GLY A 53 -2.87 7.39 -22.14
N ASP A 54 -2.73 6.08 -21.91
CA ASP A 54 -2.87 5.50 -20.56
C ASP A 54 -1.75 5.92 -19.60
N SER A 55 -0.81 6.74 -20.07
CA SER A 55 0.33 7.26 -19.31
C SER A 55 0.17 8.75 -19.01
N VAL A 56 -0.75 9.10 -18.12
CA VAL A 56 -0.57 10.31 -17.33
C VAL A 56 0.66 10.06 -16.48
N HIS A 57 1.81 10.53 -16.94
CA HIS A 57 3.04 10.52 -16.15
C HIS A 57 2.92 11.62 -15.10
N VAL A 58 2.05 11.43 -14.14
CA VAL A 58 2.14 12.12 -12.87
C VAL A 58 3.52 11.71 -12.34
N PRO A 59 4.46 12.66 -12.09
CA PRO A 59 5.69 12.31 -11.42
C PRO A 59 5.27 11.53 -10.19
N ALA A 60 5.63 10.25 -10.15
CA ALA A 60 5.02 9.38 -9.17
C ALA A 60 5.58 9.82 -7.83
N PHE A 61 4.75 10.52 -7.05
CA PHE A 61 5.10 10.90 -5.71
C PHE A 61 5.43 9.60 -4.96
N ARG A 62 6.68 9.49 -4.55
CA ARG A 62 7.17 8.37 -3.74
C ARG A 62 7.14 8.83 -2.30
N VAL A 63 6.41 8.13 -1.48
CA VAL A 63 6.47 8.33 -0.04
C VAL A 63 7.69 7.58 0.51
N PRO A 64 8.47 8.20 1.40
CA PRO A 64 9.47 7.46 2.15
C PRO A 64 8.75 6.48 3.08
N LEU A 65 9.16 5.22 3.05
CA LEU A 65 8.63 4.18 3.92
C LEU A 65 9.80 3.59 4.70
N ASP A 66 9.73 3.59 6.01
CA ASP A 66 10.71 2.90 6.84
C ASP A 66 10.40 1.41 6.84
N VAL A 67 11.25 0.65 6.19
CA VAL A 67 11.15 -0.81 6.08
C VAL A 67 12.15 -1.56 6.95
N ARG A 68 12.98 -0.81 7.70
CA ARG A 68 13.94 -1.42 8.64
C ARG A 68 13.17 -2.20 9.70
N ASP A 69 13.72 -3.33 10.07
CA ASP A 69 13.13 -4.23 11.08
C ASP A 69 11.67 -4.66 10.80
N ALA A 70 11.12 -4.35 9.63
CA ALA A 70 9.80 -4.81 9.24
C ALA A 70 9.86 -6.25 8.71
N PRO A 71 8.81 -7.05 8.96
CA PRO A 71 8.73 -8.40 8.42
C PRO A 71 8.81 -8.40 6.90
N ALA A 72 9.79 -9.08 6.33
CA ALA A 72 10.05 -9.09 4.90
C ALA A 72 10.20 -10.51 4.34
N LEU A 73 9.77 -10.71 3.09
CA LEU A 73 10.04 -11.88 2.26
C LEU A 73 10.78 -11.46 0.99
N GLY A 74 11.65 -12.32 0.50
CA GLY A 74 12.46 -12.05 -0.68
C GLY A 74 13.84 -11.51 -0.33
N ASN A 75 14.54 -11.00 -1.35
CA ASN A 75 15.89 -10.50 -1.19
C ASN A 75 15.87 -9.03 -0.72
N PRO A 76 16.49 -8.66 0.41
CA PRO A 76 16.55 -7.26 0.87
C PRO A 76 17.29 -6.33 -0.08
N ALA A 77 18.15 -6.86 -0.97
CA ALA A 77 18.83 -6.09 -2.02
C ALA A 77 18.02 -6.01 -3.33
N SER A 78 16.74 -6.37 -3.32
CA SER A 78 15.88 -6.31 -4.50
C SER A 78 15.71 -4.88 -5.01
N ALA A 79 15.66 -4.73 -6.33
CA ALA A 79 15.41 -3.43 -6.97
C ALA A 79 14.00 -2.89 -6.70
N VAL A 80 13.06 -3.78 -6.36
CA VAL A 80 11.66 -3.41 -6.07
C VAL A 80 11.25 -3.90 -4.70
N THR A 81 10.74 -2.98 -3.89
CA THR A 81 10.12 -3.25 -2.60
C THR A 81 8.61 -3.01 -2.69
N ILE A 82 7.83 -4.04 -2.41
CA ILE A 82 6.39 -3.94 -2.19
C ILE A 82 6.18 -3.76 -0.69
N VAL A 83 5.50 -2.70 -0.27
CA VAL A 83 5.06 -2.51 1.12
C VAL A 83 3.55 -2.66 1.17
N SER A 84 3.07 -3.58 2.01
CA SER A 84 1.64 -3.86 2.17
C SER A 84 1.20 -3.53 3.58
N PHE A 85 0.32 -2.52 3.72
CA PHE A 85 -0.38 -2.22 4.96
C PHE A 85 -1.61 -3.11 5.07
N VAL A 86 -1.68 -3.88 6.13
CA VAL A 86 -2.71 -4.89 6.34
C VAL A 86 -3.28 -4.86 7.75
N ASP A 87 -4.45 -5.49 7.88
CA ASP A 87 -5.10 -5.84 9.13
C ASP A 87 -5.55 -7.30 9.06
N PHE A 88 -5.43 -8.04 10.13
CA PHE A 88 -5.75 -9.48 10.14
C PHE A 88 -7.28 -9.77 10.12
N PHE A 89 -8.11 -8.81 10.52
CA PHE A 89 -9.57 -8.90 10.39
C PHE A 89 -10.09 -8.39 9.04
N CYS A 90 -9.21 -7.86 8.20
CA CYS A 90 -9.58 -7.37 6.88
C CYS A 90 -9.71 -8.52 5.88
N GLY A 91 -10.93 -8.87 5.50
CA GLY A 91 -11.20 -9.93 4.51
C GLY A 91 -10.56 -9.67 3.14
N GLN A 92 -10.42 -8.40 2.74
CA GLN A 92 -9.76 -8.01 1.49
C GLN A 92 -8.24 -8.21 1.57
N CYS A 93 -7.63 -8.01 2.76
CA CYS A 93 -6.22 -8.32 2.99
C CYS A 93 -5.95 -9.82 2.84
N LYS A 94 -6.80 -10.65 3.46
CA LYS A 94 -6.76 -12.11 3.32
C LYS A 94 -6.88 -12.53 1.86
N ALA A 95 -7.84 -11.97 1.12
CA ALA A 95 -8.07 -12.31 -0.29
C ALA A 95 -6.91 -11.91 -1.21
N MET A 96 -6.21 -10.82 -0.91
CA MET A 96 -5.07 -10.32 -1.69
C MET A 96 -3.78 -11.11 -1.44
N GLU A 97 -3.62 -11.72 -0.28
CA GLU A 97 -2.37 -12.36 0.15
C GLU A 97 -1.77 -13.34 -0.86
N PRO A 98 -2.55 -14.31 -1.43
CA PRO A 98 -1.99 -15.26 -2.40
C PRO A 98 -1.42 -14.57 -3.65
N ALA A 99 -2.06 -13.49 -4.10
CA ALA A 99 -1.60 -12.75 -5.26
C ALA A 99 -0.28 -12.02 -5.01
N LEU A 100 -0.09 -11.42 -3.83
CA LEU A 100 1.18 -10.79 -3.47
C LEU A 100 2.32 -11.81 -3.37
N LEU A 101 2.06 -12.98 -2.76
CA LEU A 101 3.06 -14.06 -2.67
C LEU A 101 3.44 -14.60 -4.06
N ALA A 102 2.46 -14.77 -4.96
CA ALA A 102 2.73 -15.19 -6.34
C ALA A 102 3.62 -14.20 -7.13
N LEU A 103 3.57 -12.90 -6.79
CA LEU A 103 4.47 -11.91 -7.41
C LEU A 103 5.93 -12.12 -6.99
N LEU A 104 6.21 -12.58 -5.78
CA LEU A 104 7.58 -12.94 -5.37
C LEU A 104 8.12 -14.11 -6.20
N GLU A 105 7.28 -15.13 -6.43
CA GLU A 105 7.64 -16.29 -7.25
C GLU A 105 7.83 -15.91 -8.72
N LYS A 106 7.03 -14.98 -9.22
CA LYS A 106 7.09 -14.48 -10.61
C LYS A 106 8.32 -13.62 -10.89
N PHE A 107 8.85 -12.93 -9.87
CA PHE A 107 10.02 -12.05 -9.99
C PHE A 107 11.14 -12.46 -9.02
N PRO A 108 11.70 -13.68 -9.13
CA PRO A 108 12.64 -14.21 -8.16
C PRO A 108 13.88 -13.34 -8.03
N GLY A 109 14.22 -12.98 -6.78
CA GLY A 109 15.37 -12.14 -6.45
C GLY A 109 15.26 -10.66 -6.83
N LYS A 110 14.19 -10.25 -7.52
CA LYS A 110 13.99 -8.88 -8.01
C LYS A 110 13.01 -8.07 -7.18
N VAL A 111 12.20 -8.76 -6.37
CA VAL A 111 11.14 -8.17 -5.55
C VAL A 111 11.30 -8.61 -4.11
N GLN A 112 11.09 -7.69 -3.19
CA GLN A 112 10.92 -7.91 -1.76
C GLN A 112 9.49 -7.52 -1.37
N LEU A 113 8.82 -8.30 -0.54
CA LEU A 113 7.54 -7.97 0.08
C LEU A 113 7.76 -7.66 1.56
N VAL A 114 7.36 -6.47 1.98
CA VAL A 114 7.43 -5.99 3.35
C VAL A 114 6.02 -5.83 3.90
N ALA A 115 5.79 -6.36 5.10
CA ALA A 115 4.54 -6.16 5.81
C ALA A 115 4.63 -4.96 6.75
N LYS A 116 3.63 -4.12 6.67
CA LYS A 116 3.28 -3.07 7.62
C LYS A 116 1.86 -3.28 8.09
N HIS A 117 1.51 -2.71 9.22
CA HIS A 117 0.20 -2.91 9.82
C HIS A 117 -0.54 -1.59 9.97
N PHE A 118 -1.85 -1.68 9.77
CA PHE A 118 -2.76 -0.58 10.03
C PHE A 118 -4.01 -1.17 10.68
N ALA A 119 -4.00 -1.26 12.00
CA ALA A 119 -5.08 -1.85 12.76
C ALA A 119 -6.37 -1.03 12.59
N LEU A 120 -7.47 -1.70 12.23
CA LEU A 120 -8.76 -1.06 12.01
C LEU A 120 -9.55 -0.83 13.31
N SER A 121 -9.03 -1.29 14.43
CA SER A 121 -9.56 -1.05 15.77
C SER A 121 -8.67 -0.10 16.56
N PRO A 122 -9.21 0.56 17.62
CA PRO A 122 -8.41 1.32 18.57
C PRO A 122 -7.27 0.51 19.20
N SER A 123 -6.30 1.19 19.83
CA SER A 123 -5.06 0.60 20.34
C SER A 123 -5.23 -0.52 21.39
N ASP A 124 -6.41 -0.67 21.97
CA ASP A 124 -6.74 -1.78 22.86
C ASP A 124 -7.71 -2.79 22.22
N GLY A 125 -8.08 -2.54 20.97
CA GLY A 125 -8.96 -3.42 20.21
C GLY A 125 -8.21 -4.64 19.68
N GLN A 126 -8.98 -5.62 19.26
CA GLN A 126 -8.47 -6.94 18.89
C GLN A 126 -7.61 -6.94 17.66
N SER A 127 -7.96 -6.17 16.63
CA SER A 127 -7.14 -6.01 15.43
C SER A 127 -5.72 -5.57 15.81
N PHE A 128 -5.60 -4.60 16.72
CA PHE A 128 -4.33 -4.14 17.23
C PHE A 128 -3.56 -5.25 17.97
N ARG A 129 -4.26 -6.02 18.82
CA ARG A 129 -3.67 -7.13 19.59
C ARG A 129 -3.17 -8.25 18.69
N PHE A 130 -3.87 -8.59 17.60
CA PHE A 130 -3.38 -9.58 16.64
C PHE A 130 -2.16 -9.10 15.85
N VAL A 131 -2.02 -7.81 15.62
CA VAL A 131 -0.79 -7.23 15.07
C VAL A 131 0.37 -7.39 16.06
N GLU A 132 0.16 -7.10 17.34
CA GLU A 132 1.18 -7.35 18.38
C GLU A 132 1.60 -8.82 18.40
N ALA A 133 0.62 -9.74 18.37
CA ALA A 133 0.86 -11.18 18.34
C ALA A 133 1.73 -11.60 17.14
N ALA A 134 1.44 -11.07 15.94
CA ALA A 134 2.23 -11.33 14.74
C ALA A 134 3.65 -10.73 14.84
N LEU A 135 3.79 -9.56 15.45
CA LEU A 135 5.11 -8.97 15.67
C LEU A 135 5.91 -9.71 16.74
N CYS A 136 5.26 -10.26 17.79
CA CYS A 136 5.93 -11.16 18.73
C CYS A 136 6.44 -12.44 18.04
N ALA A 137 5.73 -12.93 17.03
CA ALA A 137 6.23 -14.02 16.19
C ALA A 137 7.39 -13.57 15.28
N HIS A 138 7.40 -12.31 14.83
CA HIS A 138 8.51 -11.74 14.08
C HIS A 138 9.81 -11.72 14.86
N GLU A 139 9.77 -11.41 16.14
CA GLU A 139 10.95 -11.44 17.05
C GLU A 139 11.60 -12.83 17.17
N GLN A 140 10.90 -13.86 16.70
CA GLN A 140 11.39 -15.24 16.62
C GLN A 140 11.59 -15.74 15.17
N GLY A 141 11.54 -14.82 14.18
CA GLY A 141 11.70 -15.15 12.77
C GLY A 141 10.53 -15.96 12.17
N LYS A 142 9.35 -15.93 12.79
CA LYS A 142 8.18 -16.73 12.43
C LYS A 142 6.99 -15.92 11.94
N TYR A 143 7.21 -14.65 11.58
CA TYR A 143 6.13 -13.76 11.17
C TYR A 143 5.29 -14.31 10.03
N TRP A 144 5.91 -14.77 8.94
CA TRP A 144 5.17 -15.13 7.71
C TRP A 144 4.40 -16.45 7.87
N GLU A 145 4.95 -17.40 8.62
CA GLU A 145 4.23 -18.61 9.00
C GLU A 145 3.06 -18.28 9.93
N PHE A 146 3.27 -17.41 10.91
CA PHE A 146 2.26 -16.97 11.86
C PHE A 146 1.15 -16.17 11.15
N ARG A 147 1.52 -15.25 10.26
CA ARG A 147 0.59 -14.50 9.41
C ARG A 147 -0.31 -15.43 8.59
N ARG A 148 0.22 -16.53 8.04
CA ARG A 148 -0.59 -17.53 7.33
C ARG A 148 -1.62 -18.19 8.23
N GLU A 149 -1.26 -18.52 9.48
CA GLU A 149 -2.20 -19.06 10.46
C GLU A 149 -3.32 -18.06 10.76
N LEU A 150 -2.98 -16.78 10.96
CA LEU A 150 -3.94 -15.72 11.19
C LEU A 150 -4.93 -15.55 10.03
N PHE A 151 -4.44 -15.53 8.80
CA PHE A 151 -5.31 -15.42 7.64
C PHE A 151 -6.06 -16.72 7.29
N ALA A 152 -5.53 -17.89 7.63
CA ALA A 152 -6.21 -19.17 7.42
C ALA A 152 -7.32 -19.41 8.44
N GLY A 153 -7.09 -19.00 9.69
CA GLY A 153 -7.99 -19.21 10.81
C GLY A 153 -9.27 -18.38 10.70
N ARG A 154 -10.27 -18.78 11.49
CA ARG A 154 -11.37 -17.90 11.90
C ARG A 154 -10.92 -17.29 13.21
N LEU A 155 -10.48 -16.03 13.15
CA LEU A 155 -10.07 -15.32 14.34
C LEU A 155 -11.30 -15.04 15.20
N HIS A 156 -11.31 -15.58 16.40
CA HIS A 156 -12.35 -15.32 17.40
C HIS A 156 -11.86 -14.19 18.30
N GLU A 157 -12.69 -13.18 18.39
CA GLU A 157 -12.38 -11.96 19.14
C GLU A 157 -12.13 -12.24 20.63
N ASP A 158 -12.74 -13.25 21.17
CA ASP A 158 -12.71 -13.55 22.60
C ASP A 158 -11.59 -14.49 23.04
N ASP A 159 -10.79 -15.06 22.11
CA ASP A 159 -9.75 -16.05 22.44
C ASP A 159 -8.39 -15.74 21.74
N LEU A 160 -8.00 -14.47 21.66
CA LEU A 160 -6.71 -14.07 21.08
C LEU A 160 -5.54 -14.86 21.67
N GLU A 161 -5.46 -14.93 22.99
CA GLU A 161 -4.32 -15.54 23.67
C GLU A 161 -4.27 -17.05 23.42
N GLY A 162 -5.40 -17.73 23.52
CA GLY A 162 -5.48 -19.17 23.25
C GLY A 162 -5.21 -19.52 21.80
N GLU A 163 -5.78 -18.78 20.84
CA GLU A 163 -5.54 -19.06 19.42
C GLU A 163 -4.11 -18.75 19.01
N SER A 164 -3.60 -17.59 19.37
CA SER A 164 -2.25 -17.18 19.01
C SER A 164 -1.19 -18.04 19.68
N PHE A 165 -1.43 -18.51 20.91
CA PHE A 165 -0.58 -19.48 21.58
C PHE A 165 -0.55 -20.84 20.84
N ARG A 166 -1.73 -21.33 20.41
CA ARG A 166 -1.81 -22.56 19.59
C ARG A 166 -1.03 -22.44 18.29
N PHE A 167 -1.06 -21.25 17.65
CA PHE A 167 -0.26 -20.98 16.45
C PHE A 167 1.24 -21.01 16.78
N ALA A 168 1.66 -20.30 17.82
CA ALA A 168 3.06 -20.28 18.25
C ALA A 168 3.59 -21.68 18.54
N ALA A 169 2.82 -22.50 19.25
CA ALA A 169 3.20 -23.89 19.58
C ALA A 169 3.32 -24.77 18.30
N ARG A 170 2.35 -24.68 17.37
CA ARG A 170 2.41 -25.44 16.10
C ARG A 170 3.59 -25.05 15.23
N LEU A 171 4.00 -23.79 15.27
CA LEU A 171 5.14 -23.27 14.51
C LEU A 171 6.49 -23.54 15.18
N GLY A 172 6.49 -24.23 16.32
CA GLY A 172 7.72 -24.57 17.06
C GLY A 172 8.42 -23.35 17.66
N MET A 173 7.67 -22.31 17.98
CA MET A 173 8.20 -21.11 18.62
C MET A 173 8.48 -21.38 20.12
N ASP A 174 9.35 -20.58 20.71
CA ASP A 174 9.44 -20.48 22.16
C ASP A 174 8.17 -19.81 22.71
N THR A 175 7.25 -20.63 23.20
CA THR A 175 5.95 -20.16 23.68
C THR A 175 6.06 -19.30 24.94
N GLY A 176 7.08 -19.52 25.77
CA GLY A 176 7.33 -18.69 26.95
C GLY A 176 7.76 -17.26 26.57
N ARG A 177 8.73 -17.14 25.66
CA ARG A 177 9.12 -15.84 25.11
C ARG A 177 7.96 -15.14 24.37
N TYR A 178 7.16 -15.93 23.63
CA TYR A 178 6.02 -15.40 22.91
C TYR A 178 4.97 -14.81 23.87
N LEU A 179 4.59 -15.54 24.91
CA LEU A 179 3.63 -15.05 25.92
C LEU A 179 4.17 -13.82 26.65
N THR A 180 5.44 -13.86 27.10
CA THR A 180 6.07 -12.69 27.73
C THR A 180 5.99 -11.45 26.84
N CYS A 181 6.26 -11.58 25.54
CA CYS A 181 6.17 -10.49 24.59
C CYS A 181 4.74 -9.93 24.49
N LEU A 182 3.75 -10.83 24.41
CA LEU A 182 2.35 -10.46 24.19
C LEU A 182 1.69 -9.87 25.46
N GLU A 183 1.90 -10.49 26.63
CA GLU A 183 1.33 -10.08 27.91
C GLU A 183 1.95 -8.76 28.41
N ALA A 184 3.28 -8.63 28.29
CA ALA A 184 3.97 -7.41 28.66
C ALA A 184 3.81 -6.27 27.63
N ARG A 185 3.07 -6.51 26.55
CA ARG A 185 2.80 -5.51 25.52
C ARG A 185 4.07 -4.86 24.94
N LEU A 186 5.14 -5.65 24.76
CA LEU A 186 6.47 -5.14 24.40
C LEU A 186 6.51 -4.40 23.04
N LEU A 187 5.54 -4.67 22.15
CA LEU A 187 5.52 -4.14 20.79
C LEU A 187 4.39 -3.16 20.52
N VAL A 188 3.70 -2.70 21.57
CA VAL A 188 2.57 -1.74 21.43
C VAL A 188 3.00 -0.45 20.72
N ASP A 189 4.15 0.10 21.07
CA ASP A 189 4.64 1.33 20.46
C ASP A 189 5.05 1.12 19.00
N ARG A 190 5.54 -0.06 18.65
CA ARG A 190 5.83 -0.40 17.27
C ARG A 190 4.56 -0.43 16.41
N VAL A 191 3.47 -1.03 16.90
CA VAL A 191 2.19 -1.04 16.18
C VAL A 191 1.65 0.38 16.02
N ARG A 192 1.73 1.22 17.07
CA ARG A 192 1.33 2.62 17.00
C ARG A 192 2.14 3.40 15.97
N ASN A 193 3.47 3.25 16.00
CA ASN A 193 4.36 3.93 15.04
C ASN A 193 4.06 3.52 13.59
N GLU A 194 3.79 2.25 13.31
CA GLU A 194 3.39 1.80 11.98
C GLU A 194 2.04 2.41 11.55
N GLN A 195 1.10 2.55 12.47
CA GLN A 195 -0.19 3.15 12.22
C GLN A 195 -0.09 4.66 11.98
N GLU A 196 0.73 5.36 12.76
CA GLU A 196 1.01 6.80 12.58
C GLU A 196 1.74 7.07 11.27
N GLU A 197 2.76 6.26 10.94
CA GLU A 197 3.43 6.31 9.64
C GLU A 197 2.43 6.13 8.49
N GLY A 198 1.58 5.11 8.58
CA GLY A 198 0.54 4.86 7.60
C GLY A 198 -0.42 6.05 7.44
N ALA A 199 -0.91 6.59 8.55
CA ALA A 199 -1.82 7.74 8.53
C ALA A 199 -1.16 8.98 7.92
N ALA A 200 0.10 9.26 8.24
CA ALA A 200 0.86 10.40 7.69
C ALA A 200 1.01 10.35 6.16
N ILE A 201 1.03 9.15 5.57
CA ILE A 201 1.12 8.95 4.12
C ILE A 201 -0.23 8.64 3.45
N GLY A 202 -1.35 8.86 4.17
CA GLY A 202 -2.70 8.72 3.64
C GLY A 202 -3.25 7.29 3.62
N VAL A 203 -2.76 6.40 4.48
CA VAL A 203 -3.40 5.10 4.77
C VAL A 203 -4.50 5.32 5.78
N PHE A 204 -5.75 5.12 5.39
CA PHE A 204 -6.94 5.27 6.25
C PHE A 204 -7.79 3.99 6.27
N GLY A 205 -7.23 2.88 5.82
CA GLY A 205 -7.87 1.57 5.75
C GLY A 205 -6.96 0.56 5.08
N THR A 206 -7.38 -0.69 5.03
CA THR A 206 -6.60 -1.80 4.47
C THR A 206 -7.40 -2.57 3.43
N PRO A 207 -6.76 -3.23 2.47
CA PRO A 207 -5.32 -3.18 2.19
C PRO A 207 -4.87 -1.91 1.47
N VAL A 208 -3.64 -1.46 1.74
CA VAL A 208 -2.96 -0.45 0.92
C VAL A 208 -1.59 -1.00 0.54
N VAL A 209 -1.24 -0.89 -0.73
CA VAL A 209 0.03 -1.39 -1.28
C VAL A 209 0.80 -0.24 -1.90
N PHE A 210 2.11 -0.24 -1.65
CA PHE A 210 3.08 0.63 -2.32
C PHE A 210 4.12 -0.21 -3.05
N VAL A 211 4.56 0.26 -4.21
CA VAL A 211 5.66 -0.31 -4.98
C VAL A 211 6.76 0.76 -5.07
N ASN A 212 7.90 0.55 -4.44
CA ASN A 212 8.97 1.55 -4.31
C ASN A 212 8.45 2.94 -3.86
N GLY A 213 7.60 2.96 -2.84
CA GLY A 213 6.99 4.18 -2.30
C GLY A 213 5.86 4.77 -3.16
N ARG A 214 5.52 4.18 -4.30
CA ARG A 214 4.38 4.60 -5.14
C ARG A 214 3.12 3.85 -4.72
N ARG A 215 2.10 4.57 -4.31
CA ARG A 215 0.82 3.97 -3.93
C ARG A 215 0.14 3.29 -5.12
N VAL A 216 -0.26 2.05 -4.97
CA VAL A 216 -1.08 1.33 -5.94
C VAL A 216 -2.53 1.82 -5.81
N PRO A 217 -3.16 2.35 -6.88
CA PRO A 217 -4.53 2.88 -6.81
C PRO A 217 -5.58 1.87 -6.37
N ASN A 218 -5.42 0.61 -6.77
CA ASN A 218 -6.26 -0.50 -6.35
C ASN A 218 -5.37 -1.68 -5.96
N ALA A 219 -5.20 -1.89 -4.66
CA ALA A 219 -4.34 -2.94 -4.11
C ALA A 219 -4.82 -4.37 -4.44
N GLN A 220 -6.12 -4.55 -4.71
CA GLN A 220 -6.71 -5.84 -5.05
C GLN A 220 -6.50 -6.24 -6.52
N ASP A 221 -6.14 -5.29 -7.37
CA ASP A 221 -5.80 -5.55 -8.76
C ASP A 221 -4.32 -5.98 -8.85
N SER A 222 -4.11 -7.29 -8.81
CA SER A 222 -2.76 -7.88 -8.89
C SER A 222 -2.07 -7.59 -10.22
N ALA A 223 -2.82 -7.43 -11.32
CA ALA A 223 -2.25 -7.06 -12.62
C ALA A 223 -1.70 -5.63 -12.58
N LEU A 224 -2.37 -4.73 -11.87
CA LEU A 224 -1.87 -3.37 -11.66
C LEU A 224 -0.61 -3.35 -10.80
N VAL A 225 -0.56 -4.15 -9.71
CA VAL A 225 0.65 -4.29 -8.89
C VAL A 225 1.80 -4.81 -9.75
N GLU A 226 1.57 -5.87 -10.53
CA GLU A 226 2.57 -6.44 -11.43
C GLU A 226 3.07 -5.43 -12.46
N ARG A 227 2.17 -4.67 -13.08
CA ARG A 227 2.52 -3.61 -14.04
C ARG A 227 3.44 -2.56 -13.39
N MET A 228 3.15 -2.17 -12.16
CA MET A 228 4.00 -1.23 -11.42
C MET A 228 5.39 -1.82 -11.12
N ILE A 229 5.47 -3.09 -10.72
CA ILE A 229 6.74 -3.80 -10.55
C ILE A 229 7.57 -3.77 -11.84
N ARG A 230 6.96 -4.10 -12.99
CA ARG A 230 7.66 -4.10 -14.29
C ARG A 230 8.18 -2.72 -14.67
N LEU A 231 7.41 -1.66 -14.39
CA LEU A 231 7.84 -0.28 -14.63
C LEU A 231 9.04 0.10 -13.76
N GLU A 232 9.05 -0.28 -12.48
CA GLU A 232 10.16 -0.04 -11.58
C GLU A 232 11.43 -0.79 -12.01
N LEU A 233 11.29 -2.06 -12.39
CA LEU A 233 12.42 -2.86 -12.90
C LEU A 233 13.01 -2.28 -14.19
N ALA A 234 12.16 -1.78 -15.10
CA ALA A 234 12.61 -1.12 -16.33
C ALA A 234 13.33 0.21 -16.07
N GLY A 235 12.95 0.93 -15.00
CA GLY A 235 13.58 2.18 -14.57
C GLY A 235 14.92 1.97 -13.85
N ALA A 236 15.08 0.89 -13.12
CA ALA A 236 16.30 0.56 -12.38
C ALA A 236 17.48 0.12 -13.29
N GLY A 237 17.21 -0.19 -14.54
CA GLY A 237 18.23 -0.59 -15.54
C GLY A 237 18.77 0.59 -16.37
N ARG A 238 18.40 1.81 -16.02
CA ARG A 238 18.89 3.07 -16.64
C ARG A 238 19.62 3.88 -15.59
#